data_a2f291c3f8ac33bf2a53b9f8bd3b8d5c
#
_entry.id   a2f291c3f8ac33bf2a53b9f8bd3b8d5c
#
_cell.length_a   1.000
_cell.length_b   1.000
_cell.length_c   1.000
_cell.angle_alpha   90.00
_cell.angle_beta   90.00
_cell.angle_gamma   90.00
#
_symmetry.space_group_name_H-M   'P 1'
#
loop_
_entity.id
_entity.type
_entity.pdbx_description
1 polymer ?
#
loop_
_entity_poly.entity_id
_entity_poly.type
_entity_poly.pdbx_seq_one_letter_code
_entity_poly.pdbx_strand_id
1 'polypeptide(L)'
;LAVNGLLARCQLSKGQAADARRTIETLRTRFEAQGLTRFLPNMDAMLCRMALHCDDQDSADEWYRTKAPRDPMHLNVMKRYQYLTQAMVEIAQNRPDAALLTLSPLERYIQGCGRHIDGIHLNILCALALYRKKDDAWRARLTAALDTAAEYSFITPVSVYSAAVLPLLEKLNRNDDTKWYKRLMAAVRTQATYYPHFLAPRMAAEELTPTELQILHLLCADKSNAEIAQIMNIKLPTVKTHVSHILEKLGVKRRSEAKTAAKKLWLISNH
;
A
#
# COMPACT_ATOMS: atom_id res chain seq x y z
N LEU A 1 19.12 11.95 -12.77
CA LEU A 1 18.23 11.38 -11.78
C LEU A 1 16.88 12.10 -11.74
N ALA A 2 16.86 13.44 -11.51
CA ALA A 2 15.63 14.21 -11.34
C ALA A 2 14.67 14.09 -12.55
N VAL A 3 15.16 14.26 -13.78
CA VAL A 3 14.34 14.22 -14.99
C VAL A 3 13.70 12.85 -15.19
N ASN A 4 14.47 11.76 -15.08
CA ASN A 4 13.93 10.41 -15.25
C ASN A 4 13.01 10.01 -14.10
N GLY A 5 13.29 10.48 -12.88
CA GLY A 5 12.37 10.31 -11.75
C GLY A 5 11.04 11.03 -11.97
N LEU A 6 11.05 12.23 -12.55
CA LEU A 6 9.84 12.97 -12.90
C LEU A 6 9.10 12.28 -14.06
N LEU A 7 9.81 11.83 -15.10
CA LEU A 7 9.23 11.08 -16.22
C LEU A 7 8.51 9.83 -15.71
N ALA A 8 9.18 9.02 -14.89
CA ALA A 8 8.57 7.82 -14.32
C ALA A 8 7.32 8.12 -13.47
N ARG A 9 7.32 9.23 -12.72
CA ARG A 9 6.12 9.69 -11.98
C ARG A 9 5.00 10.11 -12.91
N CYS A 10 5.31 10.79 -14.01
CA CYS A 10 4.31 11.17 -15.03
C CYS A 10 3.73 9.92 -15.71
N GLN A 11 4.56 8.94 -16.05
CA GLN A 11 4.12 7.66 -16.61
C GLN A 11 3.21 6.91 -15.64
N LEU A 12 3.61 6.81 -14.37
CA LEU A 12 2.80 6.18 -13.32
C LEU A 12 1.45 6.87 -13.16
N SER A 13 1.40 8.21 -13.18
CA SER A 13 0.15 8.96 -13.07
C SER A 13 -0.81 8.78 -14.27
N LYS A 14 -0.31 8.25 -15.38
CA LYS A 14 -1.09 7.91 -16.58
C LYS A 14 -1.44 6.40 -16.67
N GLY A 15 -1.19 5.63 -15.63
CA GLY A 15 -1.41 4.19 -15.65
C GLY A 15 -0.33 3.37 -16.37
N GLN A 16 0.77 3.99 -16.79
CA GLN A 16 1.86 3.38 -17.54
C GLN A 16 2.96 2.83 -16.61
N ALA A 17 2.59 1.93 -15.69
CA ALA A 17 3.50 1.42 -14.66
C ALA A 17 4.70 0.66 -15.24
N ALA A 18 4.51 -0.12 -16.32
CA ALA A 18 5.58 -0.86 -16.97
C ALA A 18 6.65 0.06 -17.58
N ASP A 19 6.22 1.17 -18.19
CA ASP A 19 7.14 2.16 -18.75
C ASP A 19 7.88 2.93 -17.65
N ALA A 20 7.18 3.28 -16.57
CA ALA A 20 7.77 3.91 -15.40
C ALA A 20 8.86 3.01 -14.78
N ARG A 21 8.58 1.71 -14.63
CA ARG A 21 9.53 0.72 -14.12
C ARG A 21 10.76 0.65 -15.02
N ARG A 22 10.57 0.49 -16.33
CA ARG A 22 11.66 0.42 -17.33
C ARG A 22 12.53 1.67 -17.32
N THR A 23 11.94 2.86 -17.17
CA THR A 23 12.67 4.13 -17.06
C THR A 23 13.63 4.13 -15.87
N ILE A 24 13.19 3.65 -14.71
CA ILE A 24 14.04 3.60 -13.51
C ILE A 24 15.05 2.46 -13.56
N GLU A 25 14.70 1.29 -14.09
CA GLU A 25 15.63 0.16 -14.26
C GLU A 25 16.79 0.54 -15.20
N THR A 26 16.49 1.18 -16.32
CA THR A 26 17.51 1.68 -17.25
C THR A 26 18.44 2.69 -16.60
N LEU A 27 17.88 3.61 -15.82
CA LEU A 27 18.66 4.60 -15.08
C LEU A 27 19.54 3.94 -14.01
N ARG A 28 19.00 2.98 -13.28
CA ARG A 28 19.70 2.22 -12.26
C ARG A 28 20.92 1.50 -12.82
N THR A 29 20.75 0.77 -13.94
CA THR A 29 21.86 0.07 -14.63
C THR A 29 22.96 1.05 -15.07
N ARG A 30 22.58 2.21 -15.59
CA ARG A 30 23.58 3.25 -15.97
C ARG A 30 24.36 3.77 -14.78
N PHE A 31 23.70 4.02 -13.66
CA PHE A 31 24.36 4.53 -12.46
C PHE A 31 25.26 3.49 -11.82
N GLU A 32 24.86 2.23 -11.88
CA GLU A 32 25.67 1.10 -11.41
C GLU A 32 26.95 0.96 -12.27
N ALA A 33 26.82 1.00 -13.59
CA ALA A 33 27.94 0.96 -14.53
C ALA A 33 28.91 2.14 -14.39
N GLN A 34 28.43 3.29 -13.93
CA GLN A 34 29.25 4.49 -13.69
C GLN A 34 29.78 4.60 -12.23
N GLY A 35 29.56 3.59 -11.40
CA GLY A 35 29.98 3.61 -10.00
C GLY A 35 29.22 4.60 -9.10
N LEU A 36 28.09 5.13 -9.55
CA LEU A 36 27.26 6.10 -8.82
C LEU A 36 26.37 5.42 -7.80
N THR A 37 26.94 4.53 -7.00
CA THR A 37 26.20 3.60 -6.10
C THR A 37 25.38 4.31 -5.02
N ARG A 38 25.77 5.51 -4.59
CA ARG A 38 25.06 6.32 -3.58
C ARG A 38 23.61 6.66 -3.94
N PHE A 39 23.25 6.61 -5.23
CA PHE A 39 21.90 6.89 -5.71
C PHE A 39 21.01 5.64 -5.85
N LEU A 40 21.62 4.45 -5.90
CA LEU A 40 20.90 3.19 -6.12
C LEU A 40 19.82 2.90 -5.05
N PRO A 41 20.04 3.16 -3.75
CA PRO A 41 19.02 2.88 -2.74
C PRO A 41 17.69 3.64 -2.96
N ASN A 42 17.75 4.89 -3.47
CA ASN A 42 16.54 5.63 -3.78
C ASN A 42 15.85 5.12 -5.06
N MET A 43 16.62 4.63 -6.04
CA MET A 43 16.05 3.98 -7.23
C MET A 43 15.39 2.64 -6.88
N ASP A 44 16.02 1.84 -6.04
CA ASP A 44 15.44 0.60 -5.52
C ASP A 44 14.12 0.88 -4.76
N ALA A 45 14.06 1.94 -3.96
CA ALA A 45 12.84 2.37 -3.31
C ALA A 45 11.77 2.88 -4.31
N MET A 46 12.17 3.53 -5.42
CA MET A 46 11.23 3.88 -6.50
C MET A 46 10.64 2.64 -7.17
N LEU A 47 11.47 1.63 -7.45
CA LEU A 47 11.01 0.35 -8.02
C LEU A 47 10.06 -0.38 -7.06
N CYS A 48 10.35 -0.38 -5.76
CA CYS A 48 9.45 -0.91 -4.73
C CYS A 48 8.07 -0.21 -4.75
N ARG A 49 8.02 1.12 -4.86
CA ARG A 49 6.74 1.85 -4.97
C ARG A 49 5.97 1.46 -6.23
N MET A 50 6.67 1.23 -7.35
CA MET A 50 6.03 0.76 -8.58
C MET A 50 5.50 -0.66 -8.44
N ALA A 51 6.23 -1.54 -7.75
CA ALA A 51 5.77 -2.87 -7.39
C ALA A 51 4.46 -2.80 -6.57
N LEU A 52 4.39 -1.92 -5.57
CA LEU A 52 3.16 -1.70 -4.80
C LEU A 52 1.98 -1.21 -5.65
N HIS A 53 2.22 -0.36 -6.66
CA HIS A 53 1.16 0.07 -7.59
C HIS A 53 0.65 -1.07 -8.47
N CYS A 54 1.55 -1.98 -8.88
CA CYS A 54 1.23 -3.12 -9.73
C CYS A 54 0.74 -4.36 -8.97
N ASP A 55 0.53 -4.27 -7.66
CA ASP A 55 0.19 -5.41 -6.78
C ASP A 55 1.27 -6.52 -6.80
N ASP A 56 2.52 -6.15 -7.15
CA ASP A 56 3.70 -7.02 -7.10
C ASP A 56 4.28 -7.00 -5.68
N GLN A 57 3.64 -7.78 -4.83
CA GLN A 57 3.95 -7.81 -3.41
C GLN A 57 5.27 -8.52 -3.11
N ASP A 58 5.63 -9.52 -3.93
CA ASP A 58 6.88 -10.28 -3.77
C ASP A 58 8.10 -9.34 -3.92
N SER A 59 8.12 -8.50 -4.96
CA SER A 59 9.17 -7.51 -5.15
C SER A 59 9.22 -6.46 -4.04
N ALA A 60 8.07 -6.04 -3.52
CA ALA A 60 8.00 -5.09 -2.41
C ALA A 60 8.52 -5.69 -1.10
N ASP A 61 8.17 -6.94 -0.80
CA ASP A 61 8.62 -7.68 0.38
C ASP A 61 10.13 -8.00 0.30
N GLU A 62 10.63 -8.35 -0.87
CA GLU A 62 12.06 -8.54 -1.08
C GLU A 62 12.84 -7.26 -0.79
N TRP A 63 12.39 -6.11 -1.35
CA TRP A 63 12.99 -4.82 -1.06
C TRP A 63 12.96 -4.51 0.45
N TYR A 64 11.81 -4.73 1.11
CA TYR A 64 11.65 -4.50 2.54
C TYR A 64 12.65 -5.33 3.35
N ARG A 65 12.79 -6.62 3.02
CA ARG A 65 13.65 -7.55 3.73
C ARG A 65 15.15 -7.27 3.53
N THR A 66 15.54 -6.82 2.32
CA THR A 66 16.96 -6.75 1.94
C THR A 66 17.53 -5.34 1.89
N LYS A 67 16.71 -4.31 1.65
CA LYS A 67 17.17 -2.96 1.30
C LYS A 67 16.55 -1.83 2.14
N ALA A 68 15.44 -2.08 2.84
CA ALA A 68 14.80 -1.06 3.68
C ALA A 68 15.73 -0.61 4.81
N PRO A 69 15.67 0.66 5.24
CA PRO A 69 16.42 1.14 6.39
C PRO A 69 16.07 0.35 7.65
N ARG A 70 17.09 -0.11 8.40
CA ARG A 70 16.87 -0.95 9.60
C ARG A 70 17.03 -0.21 10.91
N ASP A 71 17.51 1.02 10.87
CA ASP A 71 17.76 1.81 12.07
C ASP A 71 16.77 2.97 12.16
N PRO A 72 15.66 2.81 12.91
CA PRO A 72 14.70 3.87 13.14
C PRO A 72 15.19 4.89 14.17
N MET A 73 16.20 4.57 14.98
CA MET A 73 16.67 5.44 16.06
C MET A 73 17.60 6.55 15.54
N HIS A 74 18.34 6.30 14.47
CA HIS A 74 19.26 7.26 13.87
C HIS A 74 18.77 7.66 12.48
N LEU A 75 17.87 8.66 12.45
CA LEU A 75 17.33 9.17 11.20
C LEU A 75 18.42 9.73 10.28
N ASN A 76 18.66 9.04 9.18
CA ASN A 76 19.43 9.58 8.08
C ASN A 76 18.49 10.28 7.09
N VAL A 77 18.50 11.61 7.11
CA VAL A 77 17.64 12.47 6.29
C VAL A 77 17.73 12.18 4.79
N MET A 78 18.91 11.75 4.33
CA MET A 78 19.11 11.37 2.93
C MET A 78 18.30 10.13 2.54
N LYS A 79 17.93 9.31 3.53
CA LYS A 79 17.11 8.10 3.37
C LYS A 79 15.59 8.35 3.56
N ARG A 80 15.14 9.61 3.76
CA ARG A 80 13.71 9.92 4.00
C ARG A 80 12.76 9.28 2.99
N TYR A 81 13.14 9.25 1.71
CA TYR A 81 12.35 8.61 0.66
C TYR A 81 12.21 7.10 0.88
N GLN A 82 13.26 6.45 1.39
CA GLN A 82 13.26 5.03 1.72
C GLN A 82 12.39 4.76 2.95
N TYR A 83 12.42 5.61 4.00
CA TYR A 83 11.54 5.46 5.17
C TYR A 83 10.06 5.62 4.79
N LEU A 84 9.71 6.59 3.95
CA LEU A 84 8.35 6.73 3.43
C LEU A 84 7.93 5.50 2.62
N THR A 85 8.84 4.92 1.84
CA THR A 85 8.57 3.68 1.08
C THR A 85 8.41 2.48 2.02
N GLN A 86 9.24 2.38 3.04
CA GLN A 86 9.15 1.35 4.08
C GLN A 86 7.78 1.39 4.76
N ALA A 87 7.32 2.56 5.18
CA ALA A 87 6.00 2.72 5.77
C ALA A 87 4.87 2.30 4.80
N MET A 88 5.01 2.56 3.49
CA MET A 88 4.05 2.07 2.49
C MET A 88 4.00 0.54 2.45
N VAL A 89 5.16 -0.14 2.46
CA VAL A 89 5.21 -1.61 2.50
C VAL A 89 4.59 -2.14 3.81
N GLU A 90 4.92 -1.54 4.95
CA GLU A 90 4.37 -1.93 6.26
C GLU A 90 2.84 -1.76 6.30
N ILE A 91 2.33 -0.68 5.70
CA ILE A 91 0.90 -0.49 5.50
C ILE A 91 0.34 -1.59 4.59
N ALA A 92 0.96 -1.89 3.45
CA ALA A 92 0.50 -2.96 2.54
C ALA A 92 0.49 -4.32 3.23
N GLN A 93 1.45 -4.59 4.12
CA GLN A 93 1.53 -5.80 4.94
C GLN A 93 0.54 -5.84 6.12
N ASN A 94 -0.36 -4.85 6.24
CA ASN A 94 -1.27 -4.68 7.37
C ASN A 94 -0.55 -4.59 8.73
N ARG A 95 0.57 -3.88 8.76
CA ARG A 95 1.39 -3.62 9.96
C ARG A 95 1.40 -2.12 10.31
N PRO A 96 0.24 -1.55 10.69
CA PRO A 96 0.09 -0.11 10.87
C PRO A 96 0.95 0.44 12.02
N ASP A 97 1.17 -0.33 13.09
CA ASP A 97 2.03 0.11 14.19
C ASP A 97 3.50 0.24 13.77
N ALA A 98 3.99 -0.69 12.95
CA ALA A 98 5.33 -0.61 12.38
C ALA A 98 5.46 0.65 11.49
N ALA A 99 4.47 0.93 10.65
CA ALA A 99 4.47 2.12 9.80
C ALA A 99 4.50 3.42 10.63
N LEU A 100 3.71 3.52 11.69
CA LEU A 100 3.72 4.69 12.59
C LEU A 100 5.08 4.85 13.28
N LEU A 101 5.70 3.75 13.71
CA LEU A 101 7.04 3.76 14.32
C LEU A 101 8.10 4.23 13.30
N THR A 102 8.04 3.75 12.06
CA THR A 102 8.94 4.18 10.97
C THR A 102 8.78 5.68 10.63
N LEU A 103 7.56 6.21 10.70
CA LEU A 103 7.25 7.60 10.36
C LEU A 103 7.57 8.60 11.49
N SER A 104 7.53 8.19 12.74
CA SER A 104 7.67 9.06 13.91
C SER A 104 8.97 9.91 13.92
N PRO A 105 10.17 9.38 13.61
CA PRO A 105 11.38 10.20 13.54
C PRO A 105 11.36 11.23 12.41
N LEU A 106 10.69 10.91 11.28
CA LEU A 106 10.55 11.82 10.15
C LEU A 106 9.68 13.04 10.48
N GLU A 107 8.67 12.88 11.32
CA GLU A 107 7.76 13.96 11.68
C GLU A 107 8.49 15.15 12.29
N ARG A 108 9.34 14.90 13.29
CA ARG A 108 10.13 15.94 13.95
C ARG A 108 11.06 16.68 12.98
N TYR A 109 11.66 15.95 12.06
CA TYR A 109 12.54 16.52 11.06
C TYR A 109 11.78 17.40 10.04
N ILE A 110 10.64 16.88 9.51
CA ILE A 110 9.84 17.58 8.48
C ILE A 110 9.27 18.90 9.01
N GLN A 111 8.76 18.88 10.26
CA GLN A 111 8.23 20.09 10.92
C GLN A 111 9.28 21.21 11.03
N GLY A 112 10.54 20.86 11.30
CA GLY A 112 11.63 21.85 11.46
C GLY A 112 12.18 22.41 10.15
N CYS A 113 11.88 21.80 8.98
CA CYS A 113 12.57 22.11 7.73
C CYS A 113 11.69 22.70 6.62
N GLY A 114 10.42 22.98 6.86
CA GLY A 114 9.49 23.53 5.85
C GLY A 114 9.30 22.62 4.61
N ARG A 115 9.39 21.31 4.78
CA ARG A 115 9.30 20.34 3.68
C ARG A 115 7.86 19.90 3.44
N HIS A 116 7.06 20.79 2.86
CA HIS A 116 5.62 20.62 2.70
C HIS A 116 5.22 19.33 1.96
N ILE A 117 5.88 18.97 0.87
CA ILE A 117 5.58 17.73 0.11
C ILE A 117 5.86 16.48 0.94
N ASP A 118 7.00 16.44 1.65
CA ASP A 118 7.31 15.32 2.54
C ASP A 118 6.29 15.25 3.70
N GLY A 119 5.83 16.41 4.20
CA GLY A 119 4.78 16.52 5.22
C GLY A 119 3.43 15.98 4.75
N ILE A 120 3.03 16.26 3.51
CA ILE A 120 1.83 15.69 2.90
C ILE A 120 1.93 14.16 2.86
N HIS A 121 3.04 13.62 2.34
CA HIS A 121 3.25 12.19 2.28
C HIS A 121 3.22 11.53 3.67
N LEU A 122 3.91 12.11 4.64
CA LEU A 122 3.92 11.64 6.03
C LEU A 122 2.50 11.59 6.62
N ASN A 123 1.77 12.70 6.54
CA ASN A 123 0.43 12.79 7.12
C ASN A 123 -0.57 11.83 6.46
N ILE A 124 -0.49 11.61 5.15
CA ILE A 124 -1.33 10.63 4.47
C ILE A 124 -0.99 9.21 4.93
N LEU A 125 0.29 8.85 5.03
CA LEU A 125 0.70 7.52 5.50
C LEU A 125 0.30 7.30 6.96
N CYS A 126 0.44 8.30 7.82
CA CYS A 126 -0.08 8.25 9.19
C CYS A 126 -1.62 8.06 9.20
N ALA A 127 -2.34 8.80 8.36
CA ALA A 127 -3.79 8.66 8.26
C ALA A 127 -4.21 7.26 7.81
N LEU A 128 -3.53 6.67 6.81
CA LEU A 128 -3.79 5.32 6.35
C LEU A 128 -3.52 4.27 7.45
N ALA A 129 -2.42 4.41 8.18
CA ALA A 129 -2.07 3.51 9.27
C ALA A 129 -3.09 3.61 10.43
N LEU A 130 -3.44 4.82 10.87
CA LEU A 130 -4.43 5.06 11.93
C LEU A 130 -5.82 4.57 11.53
N TYR A 131 -6.22 4.80 10.27
CA TYR A 131 -7.49 4.30 9.75
C TYR A 131 -7.60 2.78 9.86
N ARG A 132 -6.53 2.04 9.58
CA ARG A 132 -6.48 0.57 9.74
C ARG A 132 -6.58 0.13 11.20
N LYS A 133 -6.04 0.93 12.10
CA LYS A 133 -6.18 0.71 13.55
C LYS A 133 -7.57 1.08 14.08
N LYS A 134 -8.46 1.60 13.24
CA LYS A 134 -9.76 2.16 13.65
C LYS A 134 -9.62 3.32 14.64
N ASP A 135 -8.53 4.07 14.56
CA ASP A 135 -8.22 5.23 15.38
C ASP A 135 -8.65 6.50 14.66
N ASP A 136 -9.62 7.23 15.21
CA ASP A 136 -10.21 8.43 14.61
C ASP A 136 -9.23 9.59 14.41
N ALA A 137 -8.04 9.55 15.00
CA ALA A 137 -6.96 10.51 14.76
C ALA A 137 -6.51 10.58 13.28
N TRP A 138 -6.88 9.57 12.45
CA TRP A 138 -6.65 9.61 11.00
C TRP A 138 -7.25 10.86 10.35
N ARG A 139 -8.39 11.37 10.87
CA ARG A 139 -9.08 12.54 10.31
C ARG A 139 -8.21 13.80 10.42
N ALA A 140 -7.62 14.03 11.58
CA ALA A 140 -6.73 15.17 11.81
C ALA A 140 -5.49 15.10 10.89
N ARG A 141 -4.90 13.90 10.74
CA ARG A 141 -3.75 13.70 9.85
C ARG A 141 -4.10 13.96 8.39
N LEU A 142 -5.23 13.42 7.91
CA LEU A 142 -5.65 13.65 6.53
C LEU A 142 -5.98 15.12 6.29
N THR A 143 -6.68 15.78 7.21
CA THR A 143 -7.00 17.21 7.13
C THR A 143 -5.73 18.04 7.00
N ALA A 144 -4.72 17.83 7.85
CA ALA A 144 -3.44 18.54 7.79
C ALA A 144 -2.73 18.36 6.43
N ALA A 145 -2.77 17.14 5.86
CA ALA A 145 -2.23 16.89 4.53
C ALA A 145 -2.98 17.67 3.44
N LEU A 146 -4.31 17.70 3.50
CA LEU A 146 -5.16 18.38 2.53
C LEU A 146 -5.03 19.90 2.64
N ASP A 147 -4.95 20.47 3.84
CA ASP A 147 -4.78 21.89 4.05
C ASP A 147 -3.46 22.37 3.46
N THR A 148 -2.36 21.67 3.75
CA THR A 148 -1.07 21.95 3.13
C THR A 148 -1.11 21.80 1.61
N ALA A 149 -1.76 20.75 1.11
CA ALA A 149 -1.87 20.52 -0.33
C ALA A 149 -2.71 21.59 -1.03
N ALA A 150 -3.77 22.10 -0.39
CA ALA A 150 -4.60 23.19 -0.88
C ALA A 150 -3.84 24.52 -0.94
N GLU A 151 -3.12 24.86 0.14
CA GLU A 151 -2.31 26.08 0.23
C GLU A 151 -1.33 26.21 -0.94
N TYR A 152 -0.65 25.13 -1.30
CA TYR A 152 0.32 25.11 -2.40
C TYR A 152 -0.25 24.61 -3.73
N SER A 153 -1.56 24.38 -3.83
CA SER A 153 -2.22 23.82 -5.01
C SER A 153 -1.65 22.49 -5.49
N PHE A 154 -1.11 21.68 -4.58
CA PHE A 154 -0.56 20.36 -4.89
C PHE A 154 -1.67 19.32 -5.07
N ILE A 155 -1.61 18.57 -6.17
CA ILE A 155 -2.53 17.45 -6.45
C ILE A 155 -1.79 16.12 -6.37
N THR A 156 -0.69 15.99 -7.08
CA THR A 156 0.05 14.71 -7.23
C THR A 156 0.51 14.11 -5.90
N PRO A 157 1.00 14.87 -4.90
CA PRO A 157 1.40 14.28 -3.61
C PRO A 157 0.27 13.57 -2.87
N VAL A 158 -0.99 13.93 -3.15
CA VAL A 158 -2.17 13.26 -2.59
C VAL A 158 -2.68 12.17 -3.53
N SER A 159 -2.85 12.49 -4.83
CA SER A 159 -3.47 11.57 -5.79
C SER A 159 -2.66 10.29 -6.03
N VAL A 160 -1.35 10.32 -5.81
CA VAL A 160 -0.49 9.12 -5.92
C VAL A 160 -0.89 7.99 -4.96
N TYR A 161 -1.63 8.30 -3.91
CA TYR A 161 -2.17 7.30 -2.99
C TYR A 161 -3.49 6.67 -3.47
N SER A 162 -4.05 7.16 -4.56
CA SER A 162 -5.12 6.54 -5.37
C SER A 162 -6.18 5.78 -4.55
N ALA A 163 -6.34 4.49 -4.80
CA ALA A 163 -7.30 3.62 -4.14
C ALA A 163 -7.15 3.55 -2.61
N ALA A 164 -5.93 3.76 -2.08
CA ALA A 164 -5.72 3.75 -0.64
C ALA A 164 -6.33 4.96 0.07
N VAL A 165 -6.23 6.16 -0.51
CA VAL A 165 -6.70 7.40 0.12
C VAL A 165 -8.15 7.73 -0.22
N LEU A 166 -8.69 7.24 -1.33
CA LEU A 166 -10.05 7.53 -1.81
C LEU A 166 -11.13 7.26 -0.75
N PRO A 167 -11.17 6.10 -0.08
CA PRO A 167 -12.18 5.83 0.95
C PRO A 167 -12.09 6.79 2.14
N LEU A 168 -10.89 7.25 2.49
CA LEU A 168 -10.68 8.19 3.58
C LEU A 168 -11.19 9.59 3.20
N LEU A 169 -10.94 10.03 1.95
CA LEU A 169 -11.44 11.30 1.43
C LEU A 169 -12.98 11.33 1.42
N GLU A 170 -13.61 10.25 0.98
CA GLU A 170 -15.07 10.11 0.96
C GLU A 170 -15.65 10.09 2.38
N LYS A 171 -15.01 9.39 3.34
CA LYS A 171 -15.44 9.37 4.74
C LYS A 171 -15.16 10.67 5.50
N LEU A 172 -14.13 11.42 5.11
CA LEU A 172 -13.85 12.73 5.69
C LEU A 172 -14.97 13.72 5.38
N ASN A 173 -15.66 13.51 4.23
CA ASN A 173 -16.79 14.31 3.76
C ASN A 173 -16.55 15.82 3.90
N ARG A 174 -15.35 16.25 3.42
CA ARG A 174 -14.97 17.66 3.46
C ARG A 174 -15.88 18.42 2.51
N ASN A 175 -16.67 19.36 3.05
CA ASN A 175 -17.59 20.22 2.30
C ASN A 175 -16.76 21.31 1.60
N ASP A 176 -15.94 20.92 0.63
CA ASP A 176 -15.01 21.79 -0.09
C ASP A 176 -15.39 21.84 -1.57
N ASP A 177 -15.96 22.96 -1.97
CA ASP A 177 -16.46 23.20 -3.34
C ASP A 177 -15.41 23.88 -4.25
N THR A 178 -14.16 24.01 -3.75
CA THR A 178 -13.09 24.67 -4.48
C THR A 178 -12.74 23.94 -5.76
N LYS A 179 -12.29 24.70 -6.76
CA LYS A 179 -11.80 24.16 -8.04
C LYS A 179 -10.62 23.19 -7.82
N TRP A 180 -9.80 23.48 -6.82
CA TRP A 180 -8.67 22.63 -6.45
C TRP A 180 -9.15 21.26 -5.95
N TYR A 181 -10.10 21.22 -5.01
CA TYR A 181 -10.58 19.98 -4.42
C TYR A 181 -11.31 19.10 -5.47
N LYS A 182 -12.10 19.71 -6.35
CA LYS A 182 -12.74 19.01 -7.48
C LYS A 182 -11.70 18.35 -8.41
N ARG A 183 -10.61 19.05 -8.71
CA ARG A 183 -9.48 18.51 -9.50
C ARG A 183 -8.74 17.40 -8.75
N LEU A 184 -8.53 17.57 -7.45
CA LEU A 184 -7.92 16.54 -6.60
C LEU A 184 -8.74 15.26 -6.63
N MET A 185 -10.05 15.33 -6.35
CA MET A 185 -10.94 14.18 -6.34
C MET A 185 -11.01 13.48 -7.71
N ALA A 186 -11.05 14.24 -8.80
CA ALA A 186 -10.99 13.69 -10.15
C ALA A 186 -9.66 12.92 -10.38
N ALA A 187 -8.52 13.49 -9.99
CA ALA A 187 -7.21 12.85 -10.13
C ALA A 187 -7.11 11.57 -9.28
N VAL A 188 -7.57 11.61 -8.03
CA VAL A 188 -7.56 10.44 -7.13
C VAL A 188 -8.42 9.31 -7.70
N ARG A 189 -9.65 9.60 -8.14
CA ARG A 189 -10.54 8.61 -8.74
C ARG A 189 -9.95 8.01 -10.01
N THR A 190 -9.41 8.83 -10.91
CA THR A 190 -8.74 8.35 -12.12
C THR A 190 -7.58 7.41 -11.79
N GLN A 191 -6.71 7.77 -10.86
CA GLN A 191 -5.60 6.90 -10.47
C GLN A 191 -6.08 5.63 -9.74
N ALA A 192 -7.16 5.69 -8.98
CA ALA A 192 -7.75 4.51 -8.37
C ALA A 192 -8.27 3.48 -9.40
N THR A 193 -8.68 3.92 -10.59
CA THR A 193 -9.02 2.98 -11.69
C THR A 193 -7.80 2.29 -12.27
N TYR A 194 -6.64 2.97 -12.31
CA TYR A 194 -5.39 2.36 -12.77
C TYR A 194 -4.77 1.41 -11.74
N TYR A 195 -4.89 1.73 -10.46
CA TYR A 195 -4.26 1.02 -9.35
C TYR A 195 -5.27 0.66 -8.24
N PRO A 196 -6.27 -0.18 -8.54
CA PRO A 196 -7.38 -0.46 -7.61
C PRO A 196 -6.93 -1.20 -6.33
N HIS A 197 -5.76 -1.84 -6.37
CA HIS A 197 -5.21 -2.60 -5.25
C HIS A 197 -4.05 -1.89 -4.54
N PHE A 198 -3.75 -0.64 -4.92
CA PHE A 198 -2.64 0.10 -4.32
C PHE A 198 -2.82 0.28 -2.81
N LEU A 199 -1.90 -0.25 -2.04
CA LEU A 199 -1.95 -0.30 -0.58
C LEU A 199 -3.28 -0.86 -0.04
N ALA A 200 -3.97 -1.69 -0.81
CA ALA A 200 -5.13 -2.39 -0.28
C ALA A 200 -4.73 -3.16 0.98
N PRO A 201 -5.54 -3.15 2.03
CA PRO A 201 -5.25 -3.96 3.20
C PRO A 201 -5.17 -5.41 2.73
N ARG A 202 -4.05 -6.07 2.99
CA ARG A 202 -4.06 -7.53 3.04
C ARG A 202 -5.06 -7.86 4.15
N MET A 203 -6.08 -8.63 3.84
CA MET A 203 -6.92 -9.17 4.91
C MET A 203 -5.97 -9.94 5.82
N ALA A 204 -5.81 -9.44 7.04
CA ALA A 204 -4.99 -10.13 8.01
C ALA A 204 -5.60 -11.51 8.24
N ALA A 205 -4.76 -12.51 8.42
CA ALA A 205 -5.21 -13.81 8.90
C ALA A 205 -6.09 -13.71 10.18
N GLU A 206 -6.00 -12.56 10.86
CA GLU A 206 -6.81 -12.15 12.02
C GLU A 206 -8.30 -11.92 11.72
N GLU A 207 -8.69 -11.65 10.47
CA GLU A 207 -10.11 -11.56 10.10
C GLU A 207 -10.74 -12.93 9.85
N LEU A 208 -9.93 -13.96 9.58
CA LEU A 208 -10.37 -15.34 9.53
C LEU A 208 -10.18 -15.99 10.90
N THR A 209 -11.24 -16.60 11.41
CA THR A 209 -11.13 -17.44 12.60
C THR A 209 -10.21 -18.63 12.33
N PRO A 210 -9.61 -19.27 13.35
CA PRO A 210 -8.80 -20.47 13.16
C PRO A 210 -9.49 -21.55 12.35
N THR A 211 -10.79 -21.74 12.55
CA THR A 211 -11.62 -22.69 11.79
C THR A 211 -11.76 -22.28 10.32
N GLU A 212 -12.00 -21.00 10.04
CA GLU A 212 -12.09 -20.49 8.67
C GLU A 212 -10.76 -20.59 7.94
N LEU A 213 -9.64 -20.37 8.64
CA LEU A 213 -8.31 -20.53 8.05
C LEU A 213 -8.03 -21.99 7.67
N GLN A 214 -8.38 -22.96 8.54
CA GLN A 214 -8.27 -24.39 8.23
C GLN A 214 -9.14 -24.78 7.03
N ILE A 215 -10.37 -24.30 6.98
CA ILE A 215 -11.28 -24.53 5.85
C ILE A 215 -10.71 -23.89 4.57
N LEU A 216 -10.14 -22.68 4.64
CA LEU A 216 -9.49 -22.03 3.51
C LEU A 216 -8.32 -22.86 2.96
N HIS A 217 -7.47 -23.41 3.82
CA HIS A 217 -6.40 -24.32 3.40
C HIS A 217 -6.94 -25.54 2.62
N LEU A 218 -8.02 -26.14 3.11
CA LEU A 218 -8.66 -27.27 2.44
C LEU A 218 -9.33 -26.88 1.11
N LEU A 219 -9.93 -25.66 1.06
CA LEU A 219 -10.45 -25.08 -0.17
C LEU A 219 -9.36 -24.90 -1.23
N CYS A 220 -8.21 -24.41 -0.82
CA CYS A 220 -7.06 -24.19 -1.69
C CYS A 220 -6.36 -25.48 -2.11
N ALA A 221 -6.56 -26.56 -1.35
CA ALA A 221 -6.19 -27.94 -1.72
C ALA A 221 -7.26 -28.62 -2.58
N ASP A 222 -8.18 -27.84 -3.16
CA ASP A 222 -9.25 -28.29 -4.07
C ASP A 222 -10.24 -29.31 -3.45
N LYS A 223 -10.35 -29.40 -2.11
CA LYS A 223 -11.27 -30.28 -1.39
C LYS A 223 -12.71 -29.80 -1.52
N SER A 224 -13.63 -30.69 -1.85
CA SER A 224 -15.08 -30.43 -1.88
C SER A 224 -15.63 -30.11 -0.48
N ASN A 225 -16.77 -29.41 -0.41
CA ASN A 225 -17.42 -29.15 0.88
C ASN A 225 -17.74 -30.40 1.67
N ALA A 226 -18.03 -31.54 0.99
CA ALA A 226 -18.29 -32.84 1.62
C ALA A 226 -16.99 -33.40 2.25
N GLU A 227 -15.87 -33.36 1.54
CA GLU A 227 -14.57 -33.78 2.07
C GLU A 227 -14.15 -32.89 3.25
N ILE A 228 -14.34 -31.54 3.15
CA ILE A 228 -14.05 -30.61 4.23
C ILE A 228 -14.89 -30.95 5.47
N ALA A 229 -16.19 -31.28 5.28
CA ALA A 229 -17.08 -31.68 6.37
C ALA A 229 -16.56 -32.92 7.09
N GLN A 230 -16.08 -33.91 6.34
CA GLN A 230 -15.47 -35.13 6.88
C GLN A 230 -14.16 -34.85 7.62
N ILE A 231 -13.23 -34.08 6.99
CA ILE A 231 -11.91 -33.78 7.57
C ILE A 231 -12.06 -32.98 8.86
N MET A 232 -12.95 -31.99 8.87
CA MET A 232 -13.17 -31.09 10.01
C MET A 232 -14.14 -31.67 11.06
N ASN A 233 -14.75 -32.81 10.77
CA ASN A 233 -15.80 -33.44 11.61
C ASN A 233 -16.95 -32.47 11.95
N ILE A 234 -17.45 -31.74 10.96
CA ILE A 234 -18.57 -30.81 11.07
C ILE A 234 -19.62 -31.08 10.00
N LYS A 235 -20.85 -30.57 10.19
CA LYS A 235 -21.95 -30.79 9.25
C LYS A 235 -21.72 -30.02 7.94
N LEU A 236 -22.13 -30.59 6.81
CA LEU A 236 -22.04 -29.96 5.49
C LEU A 236 -22.67 -28.55 5.41
N PRO A 237 -23.82 -28.23 6.02
CA PRO A 237 -24.38 -26.91 6.07
C PRO A 237 -23.42 -25.90 6.76
N THR A 238 -22.78 -26.33 7.85
CA THR A 238 -21.79 -25.49 8.59
C THR A 238 -20.60 -25.16 7.72
N VAL A 239 -20.10 -26.13 6.93
CA VAL A 239 -19.01 -25.84 5.95
C VAL A 239 -19.46 -24.82 4.92
N LYS A 240 -20.68 -24.95 4.36
CA LYS A 240 -21.22 -24.01 3.39
C LYS A 240 -21.27 -22.57 3.96
N THR A 241 -21.68 -22.40 5.22
CA THR A 241 -21.72 -21.12 5.91
C THR A 241 -20.30 -20.56 6.06
N HIS A 242 -19.34 -21.35 6.55
CA HIS A 242 -17.95 -20.92 6.65
C HIS A 242 -17.35 -20.54 5.29
N VAL A 243 -17.60 -21.33 4.25
CA VAL A 243 -17.14 -21.02 2.88
C VAL A 243 -17.71 -19.69 2.39
N SER A 244 -18.99 -19.42 2.63
CA SER A 244 -19.61 -18.13 2.28
C SER A 244 -18.92 -16.97 2.99
N HIS A 245 -18.71 -17.07 4.31
CA HIS A 245 -18.03 -16.04 5.09
C HIS A 245 -16.57 -15.87 4.65
N ILE A 246 -15.86 -16.97 4.33
CA ILE A 246 -14.49 -16.90 3.82
C ILE A 246 -14.44 -16.15 2.50
N LEU A 247 -15.34 -16.46 1.54
CA LEU A 247 -15.40 -15.78 0.25
C LEU A 247 -15.71 -14.29 0.42
N GLU A 248 -16.64 -13.94 1.31
CA GLU A 248 -16.96 -12.56 1.66
C GLU A 248 -15.75 -11.83 2.25
N LYS A 249 -15.08 -12.45 3.23
CA LYS A 249 -13.87 -11.90 3.86
C LYS A 249 -12.70 -11.76 2.89
N LEU A 250 -12.59 -12.68 1.91
CA LEU A 250 -11.60 -12.60 0.83
C LEU A 250 -11.98 -11.60 -0.27
N GLY A 251 -13.18 -11.01 -0.22
CA GLY A 251 -13.68 -10.09 -1.23
C GLY A 251 -13.90 -10.73 -2.61
N VAL A 252 -14.14 -12.06 -2.66
CA VAL A 252 -14.35 -12.80 -3.92
C VAL A 252 -15.74 -13.41 -3.97
N LYS A 253 -16.28 -13.56 -5.19
CA LYS A 253 -17.62 -14.09 -5.40
C LYS A 253 -17.65 -15.60 -5.66
N ARG A 254 -16.56 -16.17 -6.14
CA ARG A 254 -16.49 -17.56 -6.59
C ARG A 254 -15.40 -18.32 -5.85
N ARG A 255 -15.68 -19.59 -5.57
CA ARG A 255 -14.72 -20.53 -4.98
C ARG A 255 -13.42 -20.63 -5.78
N SER A 256 -13.49 -20.61 -7.11
CA SER A 256 -12.31 -20.65 -7.99
C SER A 256 -11.36 -19.45 -7.81
N GLU A 257 -11.86 -18.34 -7.30
CA GLU A 257 -11.09 -17.12 -7.04
C GLU A 257 -10.41 -17.17 -5.66
N ALA A 258 -10.91 -17.99 -4.74
CA ALA A 258 -10.44 -18.05 -3.36
C ALA A 258 -8.96 -18.43 -3.26
N LYS A 259 -8.48 -19.37 -4.06
CA LYS A 259 -7.08 -19.82 -4.08
C LYS A 259 -6.14 -18.68 -4.50
N THR A 260 -6.51 -17.95 -5.54
CA THR A 260 -5.74 -16.78 -6.01
C THR A 260 -5.77 -15.65 -4.99
N ALA A 261 -6.95 -15.38 -4.41
CA ALA A 261 -7.09 -14.37 -3.36
C ALA A 261 -6.29 -14.76 -2.10
N ALA A 262 -6.38 -16.02 -1.65
CA ALA A 262 -5.62 -16.49 -0.49
C ALA A 262 -4.11 -16.42 -0.68
N LYS A 263 -3.60 -16.72 -1.88
CA LYS A 263 -2.19 -16.52 -2.24
C LYS A 263 -1.80 -15.06 -2.22
N LYS A 264 -2.60 -14.17 -2.82
CA LYS A 264 -2.37 -12.71 -2.81
C LYS A 264 -2.37 -12.14 -1.40
N LEU A 265 -3.13 -12.73 -0.49
CA LEU A 265 -3.26 -12.32 0.91
C LEU A 265 -2.28 -13.05 1.85
N TRP A 266 -1.37 -13.87 1.31
CA TRP A 266 -0.38 -14.65 2.07
C TRP A 266 -0.97 -15.57 3.15
N LEU A 267 -2.23 -15.95 2.97
CA LEU A 267 -2.93 -16.88 3.87
C LEU A 267 -2.53 -18.34 3.64
N ILE A 268 -1.89 -18.64 2.52
CA ILE A 268 -1.37 -19.97 2.15
C ILE A 268 0.01 -19.83 1.49
N SER A 269 0.92 -20.77 1.81
CA SER A 269 2.26 -20.81 1.22
C SER A 269 2.21 -21.14 -0.27
N ASN A 270 3.08 -20.52 -1.06
CA ASN A 270 3.37 -20.94 -2.43
C ASN A 270 4.26 -22.19 -2.37
N HIS A 271 3.69 -23.37 -2.44
CA HIS A 271 4.39 -24.60 -2.80
C HIS A 271 4.03 -24.97 -4.24
#